data_31a2a7a491811b4b498acc8261a19555
#
_entry.id   31a2a7a491811b4b498acc8261a19555
#
_cell.length_a   1.000
_cell.length_b   1.000
_cell.length_c   1.000
_cell.angle_alpha   90.00
_cell.angle_beta   90.00
_cell.angle_gamma   90.00
#
_symmetry.space_group_name_H-M   'P 1'
#
loop_
_entity.id
_entity.type
_entity.pdbx_description
1 polymer ?
#
loop_
_entity_poly.entity_id
_entity_poly.type
_entity_poly.pdbx_seq_one_letter_code
_entity_poly.pdbx_strand_id
1 'polypeptide(L)'
;MEEEQTFINFDPNDFIIRISPVMEDGEWNGDINVGQVTTEINNLSDTDYTHLSILTDMLVSAIPLMEQDNEIRSRLYKLAQEQFGDGEKPVVTER
;
A
#
# COMPACT_ATOMS: atom_id res chain seq x y z
N MET A 1 27.15 -5.92 -1.14
CA MET A 1 26.61 -5.69 -1.26
C MET A 1 26.19 -5.05 -1.22
N GLU A 2 26.14 -4.66 -1.30
CA GLU A 2 25.58 -4.03 -1.18
C GLU A 2 24.69 -3.94 -1.61
N GLU A 3 24.49 -4.14 -1.36
CA GLU A 3 23.37 -4.15 -1.74
C GLU A 3 22.90 -3.03 -2.11
N GLU A 4 22.44 -2.92 -2.94
CA GLU A 4 21.97 -1.91 -3.24
C GLU A 4 20.89 -1.54 -2.54
N GLN A 5 20.93 -0.57 -1.99
CA GLN A 5 19.92 -0.13 -1.27
C GLN A 5 19.08 0.71 -2.06
N THR A 6 17.85 0.55 -2.06
CA THR A 6 16.90 1.38 -2.73
C THR A 6 16.34 2.31 -1.71
N PHE A 7 16.66 3.58 -1.85
CA PHE A 7 16.15 4.54 -0.93
C PHE A 7 14.94 5.19 -1.51
N ILE A 8 13.83 5.09 -0.85
CA ILE A 8 12.61 5.76 -1.24
C ILE A 8 12.47 6.96 -0.36
N ASN A 9 12.44 8.13 -0.95
CA ASN A 9 12.33 9.35 -0.20
C ASN A 9 10.90 9.64 0.14
N PHE A 10 10.58 9.55 1.40
CA PHE A 10 9.24 9.85 1.86
C PHE A 10 9.23 11.24 2.45
N ASP A 11 8.18 11.96 2.15
CA ASP A 11 7.96 13.26 2.77
C ASP A 11 7.38 13.02 4.16
N PRO A 12 7.70 13.86 5.15
CA PRO A 12 7.13 13.65 6.48
C PRO A 12 5.61 13.68 6.52
N ASN A 13 4.98 14.26 5.50
CA ASN A 13 3.53 14.32 5.46
C ASN A 13 2.90 13.13 4.76
N ASP A 14 3.69 12.18 4.31
CA ASP A 14 3.17 11.03 3.58
C ASP A 14 2.55 10.02 4.51
N PHE A 15 1.47 9.42 4.03
CA PHE A 15 0.87 8.26 4.68
C PHE A 15 1.15 7.08 3.77
N ILE A 16 1.76 6.05 4.28
CA ILE A 16 2.27 4.94 3.48
C ILE A 16 1.61 3.66 3.90
N ILE A 17 1.13 2.91 2.93
CA ILE A 17 0.58 1.60 3.17
C ILE A 17 1.61 0.58 2.74
N ARG A 18 1.93 -0.33 3.63
CA ARG A 18 2.94 -1.33 3.37
C ARG A 18 2.29 -2.69 3.28
N ILE A 19 2.55 -3.40 2.21
CA ILE A 19 2.05 -4.75 2.03
C ILE A 19 3.25 -5.67 1.96
N SER A 20 3.33 -6.60 2.88
CA SER A 20 4.47 -7.50 2.96
C SER A 20 4.01 -8.94 2.80
N PRO A 21 4.66 -9.71 1.94
CA PRO A 21 4.29 -11.11 1.82
C PRO A 21 4.79 -11.89 3.04
N VAL A 22 4.03 -12.87 3.45
CA VAL A 22 4.45 -13.74 4.52
C VAL A 22 5.22 -14.90 3.90
N MET A 23 6.47 -15.02 4.28
CA MET A 23 7.35 -16.01 3.67
C MET A 23 7.47 -17.23 4.55
N GLU A 24 7.50 -18.39 3.93
CA GLU A 24 7.74 -19.63 4.62
C GLU A 24 8.72 -20.45 3.80
N ASP A 25 9.79 -20.84 4.42
CA ASP A 25 10.82 -21.65 3.75
C ASP A 25 11.28 -20.99 2.45
N GLY A 26 11.38 -19.69 2.47
CA GLY A 26 11.90 -18.95 1.33
C GLY A 26 10.89 -18.70 0.23
N GLU A 27 9.64 -19.07 0.44
CA GLU A 27 8.62 -18.87 -0.56
C GLU A 27 7.42 -18.18 0.06
N TRP A 28 6.71 -17.45 -0.77
CA TRP A 28 5.52 -16.76 -0.31
C TRP A 28 4.40 -17.77 -0.07
N ASN A 29 3.80 -17.72 1.10
CA ASN A 29 2.76 -18.70 1.43
C ASN A 29 1.35 -18.24 1.05
N GLY A 30 1.24 -17.10 0.38
CA GLY A 30 -0.06 -16.59 -0.06
C GLY A 30 -0.68 -15.57 0.87
N ASP A 31 -0.12 -15.40 2.04
CA ASP A 31 -0.66 -14.44 2.99
C ASP A 31 0.14 -13.15 2.96
N ILE A 32 -0.48 -12.07 3.42
CA ILE A 32 0.21 -10.81 3.47
C ILE A 32 -0.04 -10.14 4.82
N ASN A 33 0.89 -9.29 5.18
CA ASN A 33 0.74 -8.40 6.32
C ASN A 33 0.60 -7.00 5.77
N VAL A 34 -0.33 -6.24 6.30
CA VAL A 34 -0.57 -4.89 5.86
C VAL A 34 -0.38 -3.97 7.03
N GLY A 35 0.32 -2.89 6.80
CA GLY A 35 0.54 -1.91 7.86
C GLY A 35 0.51 -0.51 7.33
N GLN A 36 0.43 0.42 8.24
CA GLN A 36 0.48 1.83 7.92
C GLN A 36 1.69 2.43 8.54
N VAL A 37 2.29 3.37 7.84
CA VAL A 37 3.44 4.08 8.37
C VAL A 37 3.19 5.57 8.22
N THR A 38 3.26 6.29 9.31
CA THR A 38 3.18 7.73 9.27
C THR A 38 4.26 8.25 10.20
N THR A 39 4.64 9.50 10.03
CA THR A 39 5.59 10.08 10.93
C THR A 39 4.85 10.98 11.90
N GLU A 40 5.40 11.09 13.08
CA GLU A 40 4.80 11.96 14.06
C GLU A 40 5.17 13.39 13.81
N ILE A 41 6.24 13.61 13.07
CA ILE A 41 6.71 14.95 12.79
C ILE A 41 6.27 15.33 11.41
N ASN A 42 5.16 16.01 11.31
CA ASN A 42 4.64 16.46 10.03
C ASN A 42 4.07 17.85 10.22
N ASN A 43 3.75 18.49 9.11
CA ASN A 43 3.25 19.86 9.13
C ASN A 43 1.76 19.96 8.90
N LEU A 44 1.06 18.86 9.04
CA LEU A 44 -0.37 18.85 8.79
C LEU A 44 -1.14 19.39 9.98
N SER A 45 -2.25 20.02 9.71
CA SER A 45 -3.15 20.40 10.77
C SER A 45 -3.79 19.14 11.34
N ASP A 46 -4.35 19.25 12.53
CA ASP A 46 -5.03 18.11 13.15
C ASP A 46 -6.15 17.62 12.26
N THR A 47 -6.87 18.54 11.65
CA THR A 47 -7.98 18.16 10.78
C THR A 47 -7.49 17.41 9.57
N ASP A 48 -6.44 17.90 8.93
CA ASP A 48 -5.91 17.25 7.74
C ASP A 48 -5.32 15.89 8.08
N TYR A 49 -4.61 15.82 9.19
CA TYR A 49 -4.03 14.56 9.60
C TYR A 49 -5.12 13.52 9.83
N THR A 50 -6.18 13.91 10.51
CA THR A 50 -7.29 13.01 10.78
C THR A 50 -7.94 12.55 9.48
N HIS A 51 -8.10 13.47 8.55
CA HIS A 51 -8.72 13.15 7.27
C HIS A 51 -7.91 12.11 6.51
N LEU A 52 -6.60 12.33 6.43
CA LEU A 52 -5.73 11.40 5.72
C LEU A 52 -5.61 10.07 6.44
N SER A 53 -5.67 10.10 7.76
CA SER A 53 -5.62 8.89 8.54
C SER A 53 -6.85 8.03 8.26
N ILE A 54 -8.02 8.65 8.18
CA ILE A 54 -9.24 7.93 7.89
C ILE A 54 -9.19 7.35 6.47
N LEU A 55 -8.67 8.13 5.52
CA LEU A 55 -8.55 7.64 4.16
C LEU A 55 -7.64 6.41 4.11
N THR A 56 -6.52 6.47 4.82
CA THR A 56 -5.60 5.35 4.87
C THR A 56 -6.26 4.14 5.50
N ASP A 57 -7.00 4.35 6.57
CA ASP A 57 -7.71 3.26 7.22
C ASP A 57 -8.71 2.60 6.29
N MET A 58 -9.40 3.41 5.49
CA MET A 58 -10.36 2.86 4.55
C MET A 58 -9.67 2.03 3.49
N LEU A 59 -8.53 2.50 3.01
CA LEU A 59 -7.80 1.77 1.99
C LEU A 59 -7.27 0.44 2.53
N VAL A 60 -6.76 0.46 3.74
CA VAL A 60 -6.26 -0.76 4.35
C VAL A 60 -7.42 -1.74 4.59
N SER A 61 -8.56 -1.22 5.01
CA SER A 61 -9.72 -2.07 5.28
C SER A 61 -10.30 -2.66 4.00
N ALA A 62 -10.03 -2.05 2.86
CA ALA A 62 -10.53 -2.57 1.61
C ALA A 62 -9.89 -3.91 1.24
N ILE A 63 -8.71 -4.20 1.79
CA ILE A 63 -8.02 -5.42 1.42
C ILE A 63 -8.77 -6.68 1.85
N PRO A 64 -9.15 -6.84 3.13
CA PRO A 64 -9.95 -7.99 3.49
C PRO A 64 -11.33 -7.97 2.84
N LEU A 65 -11.85 -6.79 2.55
CA LEU A 65 -13.12 -6.70 1.88
C LEU A 65 -13.03 -7.30 0.48
N MET A 66 -11.93 -7.03 -0.21
CA MET A 66 -11.72 -7.62 -1.53
C MET A 66 -11.65 -9.13 -1.48
N GLU A 67 -11.12 -9.66 -0.38
CA GLU A 67 -11.01 -11.09 -0.28
C GLU A 67 -12.33 -11.75 0.03
N GLN A 68 -13.23 -11.03 0.65
CA GLN A 68 -14.51 -11.59 1.04
C GLN A 68 -15.61 -11.37 0.04
N ASP A 69 -15.49 -10.34 -0.78
CA ASP A 69 -16.55 -9.97 -1.70
C ASP A 69 -16.04 -10.05 -3.13
N ASN A 70 -16.49 -11.09 -3.83
CA ASN A 70 -16.03 -11.33 -5.19
C ASN A 70 -16.42 -10.23 -6.15
N GLU A 71 -17.54 -9.60 -5.93
CA GLU A 71 -17.97 -8.55 -6.83
C GLU A 71 -17.08 -7.33 -6.71
N ILE A 72 -16.75 -6.96 -5.49
CA ILE A 72 -15.87 -5.84 -5.27
C ILE A 72 -14.50 -6.14 -5.83
N ARG A 73 -14.01 -7.35 -5.61
CA ARG A 73 -12.70 -7.73 -6.11
C ARG A 73 -12.66 -7.67 -7.63
N SER A 74 -13.71 -8.16 -8.28
CA SER A 74 -13.76 -8.13 -9.74
C SER A 74 -13.77 -6.71 -10.27
N ARG A 75 -14.49 -5.83 -9.64
CA ARG A 75 -14.54 -4.45 -10.06
C ARG A 75 -13.21 -3.77 -9.91
N LEU A 76 -12.55 -3.99 -8.79
CA LEU A 76 -11.25 -3.38 -8.54
C LEU A 76 -10.20 -3.95 -9.48
N TYR A 77 -10.26 -5.24 -9.74
CA TYR A 77 -9.32 -5.84 -10.66
C TYR A 77 -9.46 -5.24 -12.05
N LYS A 78 -10.70 -5.02 -12.49
CA LYS A 78 -10.94 -4.44 -13.78
C LYS A 78 -10.43 -3.02 -13.84
N LEU A 79 -10.66 -2.24 -12.79
CA LEU A 79 -10.14 -0.88 -12.74
C LEU A 79 -8.62 -0.87 -12.75
N ALA A 80 -8.02 -1.79 -12.04
CA ALA A 80 -6.57 -1.86 -12.00
C ALA A 80 -6.01 -2.18 -13.38
N GLN A 81 -6.67 -3.07 -14.10
CA GLN A 81 -6.22 -3.38 -15.45
C GLN A 81 -6.35 -2.19 -16.38
N GLU A 82 -7.39 -1.42 -16.22
CA GLU A 82 -7.58 -0.24 -17.04
C GLU A 82 -6.53 0.82 -16.77
N GLN A 83 -6.10 0.93 -15.53
CA GLN A 83 -5.14 1.95 -15.17
C GLN A 83 -3.71 1.52 -15.41
N PHE A 84 -3.40 0.26 -15.17
CA PHE A 84 -2.02 -0.19 -15.17
C PHE A 84 -1.71 -1.22 -16.27
N GLY A 85 -2.71 -1.63 -17.00
CA GLY A 85 -2.50 -2.60 -18.05
C GLY A 85 -2.39 -4.01 -17.50
N ASP A 86 -2.08 -4.93 -18.39
CA ASP A 86 -2.06 -6.31 -18.05
C ASP A 86 -0.85 -6.66 -17.26
N GLY A 87 -0.92 -6.44 -15.98
CA GLY A 87 0.17 -6.82 -15.14
C GLY A 87 1.32 -5.86 -15.11
N GLU A 88 1.24 -4.80 -15.94
CA GLU A 88 2.27 -3.85 -15.90
C GLU A 88 1.94 -2.85 -14.86
N LYS A 89 2.72 -2.75 -13.84
CA LYS A 89 2.49 -1.81 -12.78
C LYS A 89 3.53 -0.77 -12.77
N PRO A 90 3.21 0.43 -12.35
CA PRO A 90 4.24 1.45 -12.22
C PRO A 90 5.24 0.99 -11.18
N VAL A 91 6.49 1.14 -11.49
CA VAL A 91 7.54 0.78 -10.58
C VAL A 91 7.81 1.97 -9.72
N VAL A 92 7.87 1.76 -8.43
CA VAL A 92 8.21 2.83 -7.53
C VAL A 92 9.69 3.07 -7.66
N THR A 93 10.05 4.25 -8.15
CA THR A 93 11.45 4.55 -8.27
C THR A 93 11.71 5.62 -7.33
N GLU A 94 12.82 5.53 -6.66
CA GLU A 94 13.13 6.49 -5.80
C GLU A 94 13.70 7.58 -6.45
N ARG A 95 13.74 8.65 -5.92
CA ARG A 95 14.24 9.82 -6.53
C ARG A 95 15.34 10.36 -5.80
#